data_99a42e344abdc6d61b72e1b9cd97d87a
#
_entry.id   99a42e344abdc6d61b72e1b9cd97d87a
#
_cell.length_a   1.000
_cell.length_b   1.000
_cell.length_c   1.000
_cell.angle_alpha   90.00
_cell.angle_beta   90.00
_cell.angle_gamma   90.00
#
_symmetry.space_group_name_H-M   'P 1'
#
loop_
_entity.id
_entity.type
_entity.pdbx_description
1 polymer ?
#
loop_
_entity_poly.entity_id
_entity_poly.type
_entity_poly.pdbx_seq_one_letter_code
_entity_poly.pdbx_strand_id
1 'polypeptide(L)'
;GMIPSIVADINVDLAKASFTKAGIAEDQIVIVEDEKAAEAAIQGGKYVACKSFMVACKTPSIQAVVDATGSIPIGAEIALNSILNKKHIVMLNAETDCVVGPILKKLADDAGVIFPGSAGDEPGAVMGLYDFATSMGFDVRVVGKGKNNKLDYDCNPDTVAEEAARRGAAPHMITSFKEGTKTMVEMALMCNATGFVPDVRGGHGIEANVKEVPQKYSLKEEGGVLNNYGVVDFVNGIAPGVFVVVTHKLKEVRDEMEYLSMGPGPNYILYRPYHLCSLETP
;
A
#
# COMPACT_ATOMS: atom_id res chain seq x y z
N GLY A 1 20.55 7.55 -2.84
CA GLY A 1 19.22 7.31 -3.37
C GLY A 1 19.24 6.11 -4.32
N MET A 2 18.06 5.72 -4.78
CA MET A 2 17.93 4.64 -5.77
C MET A 2 18.06 5.17 -7.18
N ILE A 3 18.56 4.32 -8.08
CA ILE A 3 18.71 4.64 -9.50
C ILE A 3 17.78 3.71 -10.29
N PRO A 4 16.72 4.22 -10.94
CA PRO A 4 15.85 3.42 -11.78
C PRO A 4 16.56 3.06 -13.09
N SER A 5 17.20 1.89 -13.12
CA SER A 5 18.06 1.48 -14.22
C SER A 5 17.32 0.77 -15.35
N ILE A 6 16.22 0.05 -15.02
CA ILE A 6 15.39 -0.67 -15.99
C ILE A 6 13.92 -0.32 -15.79
N VAL A 7 13.20 -0.06 -16.89
CA VAL A 7 11.74 -0.06 -16.94
C VAL A 7 11.28 -1.14 -17.93
N ALA A 8 10.42 -2.04 -17.46
CA ALA A 8 9.80 -3.08 -18.26
C ALA A 8 8.31 -2.80 -18.42
N ASP A 9 7.83 -2.76 -19.66
CA ASP A 9 6.41 -2.61 -20.01
C ASP A 9 6.10 -3.41 -21.27
N ILE A 10 4.93 -4.04 -21.33
CA ILE A 10 4.47 -4.75 -22.55
C ILE A 10 4.48 -3.85 -23.78
N ASN A 11 4.31 -2.54 -23.58
CA ASN A 11 4.54 -1.51 -24.56
C ASN A 11 5.89 -0.83 -24.27
N VAL A 12 6.95 -1.27 -24.94
CA VAL A 12 8.32 -0.77 -24.74
C VAL A 12 8.47 0.73 -25.00
N ASP A 13 7.61 1.32 -25.83
CA ASP A 13 7.62 2.76 -26.08
C ASP A 13 7.18 3.55 -24.84
N LEU A 14 6.24 2.99 -24.05
CA LEU A 14 5.86 3.56 -22.76
C LEU A 14 6.99 3.45 -21.75
N ALA A 15 7.72 2.31 -21.74
CA ALA A 15 8.90 2.15 -20.92
C ALA A 15 9.98 3.20 -21.25
N LYS A 16 10.27 3.41 -22.54
CA LYS A 16 11.17 4.47 -23.01
C LYS A 16 10.67 5.87 -22.61
N ALA A 17 9.38 6.13 -22.85
CA ALA A 17 8.76 7.42 -22.56
C ALA A 17 8.78 7.78 -21.06
N SER A 18 8.80 6.79 -20.16
CA SER A 18 8.90 7.07 -18.72
C SER A 18 10.24 7.72 -18.36
N PHE A 19 11.32 7.27 -18.96
CA PHE A 19 12.64 7.85 -18.78
C PHE A 19 12.74 9.26 -19.37
N THR A 20 12.22 9.49 -20.58
CA THR A 20 12.25 10.83 -21.20
C THR A 20 11.41 11.83 -20.42
N LYS A 21 10.26 11.41 -19.87
CA LYS A 21 9.45 12.22 -18.97
C LYS A 21 10.18 12.56 -17.65
N ALA A 22 11.04 11.68 -17.19
CA ALA A 22 11.91 11.91 -16.04
C ALA A 22 13.15 12.79 -16.36
N GLY A 23 13.28 13.28 -17.59
CA GLY A 23 14.36 14.17 -18.01
C GLY A 23 15.62 13.44 -18.51
N ILE A 24 15.55 12.14 -18.73
CA ILE A 24 16.68 11.37 -19.31
C ILE A 24 16.71 11.60 -20.82
N ALA A 25 17.88 11.96 -21.36
CA ALA A 25 18.07 12.17 -22.79
C ALA A 25 17.92 10.85 -23.58
N GLU A 26 17.33 10.92 -24.77
CA GLU A 26 17.00 9.72 -25.55
C GLU A 26 18.21 8.86 -25.90
N ASP A 27 19.36 9.48 -26.14
CA ASP A 27 20.64 8.81 -26.43
C ASP A 27 21.22 8.06 -25.21
N GLN A 28 20.67 8.31 -24.02
CA GLN A 28 21.01 7.58 -22.79
C GLN A 28 20.10 6.37 -22.55
N ILE A 29 19.06 6.16 -23.37
CA ILE A 29 18.09 5.09 -23.20
C ILE A 29 18.31 4.03 -24.28
N VAL A 30 18.46 2.75 -23.86
CA VAL A 30 18.66 1.61 -24.76
C VAL A 30 17.49 0.65 -24.62
N ILE A 31 16.95 0.20 -25.76
CA ILE A 31 15.96 -0.88 -25.77
C ILE A 31 16.71 -2.21 -25.92
N VAL A 32 16.40 -3.16 -25.03
CA VAL A 32 17.03 -4.49 -25.03
C VAL A 32 16.01 -5.61 -24.91
N GLU A 33 16.39 -6.82 -25.26
CA GLU A 33 15.53 -8.00 -25.22
C GLU A 33 15.97 -9.04 -24.17
N ASP A 34 17.22 -8.96 -23.67
CA ASP A 34 17.76 -9.93 -22.73
C ASP A 34 18.60 -9.28 -21.62
N GLU A 35 18.86 -10.06 -20.57
CA GLU A 35 19.57 -9.61 -19.37
C GLU A 35 21.06 -9.32 -19.60
N LYS A 36 21.69 -9.91 -20.62
CA LYS A 36 23.11 -9.66 -20.91
C LYS A 36 23.29 -8.29 -21.57
N ALA A 37 22.40 -7.97 -22.53
CA ALA A 37 22.36 -6.66 -23.15
C ALA A 37 22.00 -5.58 -22.14
N ALA A 38 21.07 -5.87 -21.23
CA ALA A 38 20.69 -4.97 -20.13
C ALA A 38 21.87 -4.70 -19.20
N GLU A 39 22.58 -5.74 -18.76
CA GLU A 39 23.76 -5.61 -17.90
C GLU A 39 24.83 -4.77 -18.57
N ALA A 40 25.18 -5.05 -19.82
CA ALA A 40 26.16 -4.27 -20.57
C ALA A 40 25.79 -2.80 -20.70
N ALA A 41 24.51 -2.50 -20.96
CA ALA A 41 23.99 -1.13 -21.05
C ALA A 41 24.12 -0.39 -19.72
N ILE A 42 23.72 -1.02 -18.61
CA ILE A 42 23.81 -0.43 -17.25
C ILE A 42 25.25 -0.18 -16.86
N GLN A 43 26.16 -1.14 -17.09
CA GLN A 43 27.59 -0.97 -16.85
C GLN A 43 28.19 0.16 -17.70
N GLY A 44 27.62 0.42 -18.88
CA GLY A 44 27.95 1.57 -19.72
C GLY A 44 27.26 2.89 -19.29
N GLY A 45 26.57 2.92 -18.16
CA GLY A 45 25.90 4.12 -17.65
C GLY A 45 24.61 4.49 -18.40
N LYS A 46 23.98 3.53 -19.11
CA LYS A 46 22.72 3.74 -19.83
C LYS A 46 21.52 3.28 -19.02
N TYR A 47 20.36 3.80 -19.37
CA TYR A 47 19.05 3.37 -18.89
C TYR A 47 18.44 2.36 -19.84
N VAL A 48 17.71 1.39 -19.33
CA VAL A 48 17.20 0.26 -20.10
C VAL A 48 15.68 0.27 -20.16
N ALA A 49 15.14 0.27 -21.36
CA ALA A 49 13.73 -0.03 -21.62
C ALA A 49 13.61 -1.44 -22.20
N CYS A 50 12.68 -2.25 -21.74
CA CYS A 50 12.47 -3.60 -22.26
C CYS A 50 11.00 -4.00 -22.20
N LYS A 51 10.64 -5.05 -22.96
CA LYS A 51 9.27 -5.57 -22.99
C LYS A 51 9.02 -6.58 -21.87
N SER A 52 10.03 -7.34 -21.50
CA SER A 52 9.89 -8.45 -20.56
C SER A 52 10.40 -8.08 -19.17
N PHE A 53 9.55 -8.25 -18.15
CA PHE A 53 9.95 -8.10 -16.75
C PHE A 53 11.09 -9.06 -16.35
N MET A 54 11.20 -10.20 -17.04
CA MET A 54 12.27 -11.18 -16.79
C MET A 54 13.67 -10.57 -16.96
N VAL A 55 13.82 -9.58 -17.84
CA VAL A 55 15.09 -8.86 -18.01
C VAL A 55 15.45 -8.16 -16.69
N ALA A 56 14.51 -7.43 -16.08
CA ALA A 56 14.75 -6.77 -14.80
C ALA A 56 15.06 -7.79 -13.68
N CYS A 57 14.28 -8.88 -13.60
CA CYS A 57 14.47 -9.91 -12.57
C CYS A 57 15.82 -10.62 -12.67
N LYS A 58 16.38 -10.79 -13.88
CA LYS A 58 17.61 -11.57 -14.11
C LYS A 58 18.89 -10.73 -14.23
N THR A 59 18.81 -9.45 -14.54
CA THR A 59 19.97 -8.58 -14.72
C THR A 59 20.77 -8.49 -13.41
N PRO A 60 22.06 -8.84 -13.39
CA PRO A 60 22.86 -8.93 -12.17
C PRO A 60 22.93 -7.62 -11.37
N SER A 61 23.10 -6.48 -12.03
CA SER A 61 23.23 -5.16 -11.40
C SER A 61 21.94 -4.68 -10.72
N ILE A 62 20.78 -5.26 -11.02
CA ILE A 62 19.52 -4.90 -10.37
C ILE A 62 19.46 -5.51 -8.97
N GLN A 63 19.23 -4.69 -7.97
CA GLN A 63 19.15 -5.09 -6.57
C GLN A 63 17.71 -5.23 -6.10
N ALA A 64 16.82 -4.37 -6.61
CA ALA A 64 15.40 -4.37 -6.26
C ALA A 64 14.51 -4.20 -7.50
N VAL A 65 13.36 -4.83 -7.48
CA VAL A 65 12.31 -4.72 -8.49
C VAL A 65 11.08 -4.09 -7.83
N VAL A 66 10.39 -3.19 -8.54
CA VAL A 66 9.11 -2.63 -8.10
C VAL A 66 8.04 -3.14 -9.06
N ASP A 67 7.04 -3.87 -8.53
CA ASP A 67 5.87 -4.25 -9.32
C ASP A 67 4.79 -3.17 -9.23
N ALA A 68 4.50 -2.55 -10.37
CA ALA A 68 3.45 -1.55 -10.53
C ALA A 68 2.49 -1.93 -11.68
N THR A 69 2.35 -3.21 -12.00
CA THR A 69 1.60 -3.66 -13.18
C THR A 69 0.09 -3.63 -13.01
N GLY A 70 -0.43 -3.68 -11.78
CA GLY A 70 -1.88 -3.79 -11.51
C GLY A 70 -2.51 -5.11 -11.98
N SER A 71 -1.71 -6.09 -12.38
CA SER A 71 -2.15 -7.42 -12.81
C SER A 71 -1.76 -8.47 -11.77
N ILE A 72 -2.73 -9.10 -11.14
CA ILE A 72 -2.48 -10.12 -10.10
C ILE A 72 -1.61 -11.28 -10.60
N PRO A 73 -1.91 -11.93 -11.74
CA PRO A 73 -1.08 -13.04 -12.21
C PRO A 73 0.35 -12.61 -12.56
N ILE A 74 0.49 -11.48 -13.26
CA ILE A 74 1.82 -10.97 -13.66
C ILE A 74 2.61 -10.50 -12.45
N GLY A 75 1.98 -9.82 -11.49
CA GLY A 75 2.63 -9.40 -10.26
C GLY A 75 3.15 -10.59 -9.45
N ALA A 76 2.39 -11.68 -9.38
CA ALA A 76 2.83 -12.92 -8.74
C ALA A 76 4.06 -13.53 -9.44
N GLU A 77 4.09 -13.52 -10.78
CA GLU A 77 5.25 -13.99 -11.57
C GLU A 77 6.47 -13.09 -11.36
N ILE A 78 6.29 -11.76 -11.38
CA ILE A 78 7.36 -10.78 -11.14
C ILE A 78 7.94 -11.02 -9.74
N ALA A 79 7.10 -11.09 -8.71
CA ALA A 79 7.55 -11.29 -7.35
C ALA A 79 8.30 -12.61 -7.18
N LEU A 80 7.74 -13.71 -7.67
CA LEU A 80 8.39 -15.03 -7.59
C LEU A 80 9.74 -15.03 -8.32
N ASN A 81 9.82 -14.51 -9.54
CA ASN A 81 11.07 -14.47 -10.29
C ASN A 81 12.09 -13.53 -9.67
N SER A 82 11.68 -12.42 -9.08
CA SER A 82 12.59 -11.54 -8.31
C SER A 82 13.18 -12.28 -7.12
N ILE A 83 12.35 -12.96 -6.33
CA ILE A 83 12.78 -13.77 -5.17
C ILE A 83 13.76 -14.88 -5.58
N LEU A 84 13.43 -15.63 -6.64
CA LEU A 84 14.28 -16.72 -7.15
C LEU A 84 15.64 -16.22 -7.65
N ASN A 85 15.70 -14.99 -8.16
CA ASN A 85 16.95 -14.35 -8.59
C ASN A 85 17.59 -13.47 -7.49
N LYS A 86 17.17 -13.63 -6.21
CA LYS A 86 17.73 -12.90 -5.06
C LYS A 86 17.64 -11.38 -5.17
N LYS A 87 16.55 -10.87 -5.77
CA LYS A 87 16.23 -9.45 -5.83
C LYS A 87 15.24 -9.10 -4.75
N HIS A 88 15.41 -7.96 -4.10
CA HIS A 88 14.35 -7.36 -3.29
C HIS A 88 13.15 -7.03 -4.19
N ILE A 89 11.95 -7.11 -3.66
CA ILE A 89 10.73 -6.82 -4.43
C ILE A 89 9.81 -5.90 -3.62
N VAL A 90 9.43 -4.78 -4.20
CA VAL A 90 8.46 -3.84 -3.62
C VAL A 90 7.13 -3.97 -4.35
N MET A 91 6.07 -4.26 -3.61
CA MET A 91 4.72 -4.45 -4.17
C MET A 91 3.93 -3.14 -4.14
N LEU A 92 3.96 -2.37 -5.24
CA LEU A 92 2.99 -1.29 -5.46
C LEU A 92 1.66 -1.86 -5.97
N ASN A 93 1.67 -3.09 -6.47
CA ASN A 93 0.51 -3.88 -6.86
C ASN A 93 -0.13 -4.52 -5.61
N ALA A 94 -0.92 -3.73 -4.91
CA ALA A 94 -1.59 -4.13 -3.66
C ALA A 94 -2.51 -5.34 -3.85
N GLU A 95 -3.12 -5.48 -5.02
CA GLU A 95 -4.02 -6.57 -5.35
C GLU A 95 -3.30 -7.92 -5.38
N THR A 96 -2.10 -7.97 -5.96
CA THR A 96 -1.26 -9.18 -5.93
C THR A 96 -0.85 -9.53 -4.51
N ASP A 97 -0.38 -8.55 -3.74
CA ASP A 97 0.04 -8.72 -2.36
C ASP A 97 -1.12 -9.22 -1.49
N CYS A 98 -2.32 -8.66 -1.65
CA CYS A 98 -3.53 -9.11 -0.96
C CYS A 98 -3.85 -10.58 -1.22
N VAL A 99 -3.71 -11.04 -2.47
CA VAL A 99 -4.13 -12.40 -2.89
C VAL A 99 -3.08 -13.45 -2.56
N VAL A 100 -1.81 -13.19 -2.83
CA VAL A 100 -0.71 -14.17 -2.70
C VAL A 100 0.47 -13.68 -1.86
N GLY A 101 0.39 -12.47 -1.29
CA GLY A 101 1.46 -11.87 -0.49
C GLY A 101 1.98 -12.76 0.65
N PRO A 102 1.13 -13.40 1.46
CA PRO A 102 1.59 -14.23 2.56
C PRO A 102 2.54 -15.36 2.15
N ILE A 103 2.29 -16.03 1.01
CA ILE A 103 3.20 -17.06 0.50
C ILE A 103 4.46 -16.46 -0.13
N LEU A 104 4.33 -15.35 -0.86
CA LEU A 104 5.47 -14.66 -1.44
C LEU A 104 6.40 -14.10 -0.37
N LYS A 105 5.85 -13.55 0.73
CA LYS A 105 6.62 -13.09 1.89
C LYS A 105 7.43 -14.22 2.50
N LYS A 106 6.80 -15.39 2.71
CA LYS A 106 7.50 -16.57 3.22
C LYS A 106 8.65 -16.98 2.32
N LEU A 107 8.43 -17.03 1.00
CA LEU A 107 9.47 -17.38 0.03
C LEU A 107 10.60 -16.33 0.02
N ALA A 108 10.28 -15.06 0.17
CA ALA A 108 11.24 -13.97 0.26
C ALA A 108 12.12 -14.10 1.51
N ASP A 109 11.51 -14.39 2.67
CA ASP A 109 12.23 -14.61 3.92
C ASP A 109 13.17 -15.81 3.82
N ASP A 110 12.70 -16.93 3.27
CA ASP A 110 13.51 -18.14 3.03
C ASP A 110 14.67 -17.85 2.03
N ALA A 111 14.45 -16.93 1.10
CA ALA A 111 15.46 -16.49 0.13
C ALA A 111 16.44 -15.43 0.67
N GLY A 112 16.14 -14.80 1.81
CA GLY A 112 16.89 -13.72 2.41
C GLY A 112 16.75 -12.39 1.67
N VAL A 113 15.60 -12.14 1.03
CA VAL A 113 15.29 -10.88 0.34
C VAL A 113 14.12 -10.16 0.99
N ILE A 114 14.07 -8.84 0.79
CA ILE A 114 13.03 -7.98 1.36
C ILE A 114 11.82 -8.00 0.44
N PHE A 115 10.63 -8.15 1.03
CA PHE A 115 9.32 -8.11 0.36
C PHE A 115 8.38 -7.18 1.13
N PRO A 116 8.40 -5.86 0.90
CA PRO A 116 7.44 -4.92 1.46
C PRO A 116 6.31 -4.60 0.48
N GLY A 117 5.17 -4.18 1.02
CA GLY A 117 4.24 -3.33 0.29
C GLY A 117 4.82 -1.93 0.06
N SER A 118 4.14 -1.11 -0.73
CA SER A 118 4.49 0.32 -0.88
C SER A 118 4.30 1.06 0.44
N ALA A 119 5.35 1.74 0.90
CA ALA A 119 5.30 2.54 2.14
C ALA A 119 4.33 3.72 2.04
N GLY A 120 4.03 4.18 0.84
CA GLY A 120 3.14 5.32 0.60
C GLY A 120 1.68 4.96 0.35
N ASP A 121 1.34 3.68 0.20
CA ASP A 121 -0.05 3.24 0.19
C ASP A 121 -0.58 3.13 1.64
N GLU A 122 -1.90 3.17 1.83
CA GLU A 122 -2.48 3.22 3.18
C GLU A 122 -2.02 2.07 4.08
N PRO A 123 -1.90 0.80 3.62
CA PRO A 123 -1.38 -0.27 4.47
C PRO A 123 0.06 -0.02 4.94
N GLY A 124 0.95 0.44 4.05
CA GLY A 124 2.32 0.79 4.42
C GLY A 124 2.39 1.98 5.37
N ALA A 125 1.62 3.03 5.09
CA ALA A 125 1.58 4.25 5.90
C ALA A 125 1.05 3.98 7.31
N VAL A 126 0.03 3.12 7.47
CA VAL A 126 -0.52 2.80 8.80
C VAL A 126 0.42 1.93 9.62
N MET A 127 1.22 1.06 8.98
CA MET A 127 2.21 0.25 9.71
C MET A 127 3.26 1.10 10.40
N GLY A 128 3.64 2.25 9.84
CA GLY A 128 4.49 3.21 10.52
C GLY A 128 3.89 3.73 11.84
N LEU A 129 2.57 3.97 11.88
CA LEU A 129 1.88 4.34 13.13
C LEU A 129 1.75 3.15 14.09
N TYR A 130 1.46 1.97 13.56
CA TYR A 130 1.35 0.74 14.33
C TYR A 130 2.66 0.41 15.05
N ASP A 131 3.77 0.42 14.33
CA ASP A 131 5.11 0.14 14.87
C ASP A 131 5.53 1.21 15.89
N PHE A 132 5.23 2.48 15.60
CA PHE A 132 5.46 3.58 16.54
C PHE A 132 4.69 3.36 17.85
N ALA A 133 3.40 3.08 17.78
CA ALA A 133 2.55 2.86 18.94
C ALA A 133 3.00 1.65 19.77
N THR A 134 3.23 0.52 19.12
CA THR A 134 3.63 -0.73 19.78
C THR A 134 5.02 -0.64 20.39
N SER A 135 5.96 0.08 19.77
CA SER A 135 7.31 0.30 20.30
C SER A 135 7.30 1.11 21.60
N MET A 136 6.29 1.94 21.81
CA MET A 136 6.09 2.70 23.05
C MET A 136 5.25 1.94 24.11
N GLY A 137 4.82 0.72 23.81
CA GLY A 137 4.03 -0.09 24.73
C GLY A 137 2.54 0.23 24.75
N PHE A 138 2.04 0.98 23.76
CA PHE A 138 0.59 1.14 23.57
C PHE A 138 -0.05 -0.16 23.08
N ASP A 139 -1.25 -0.40 23.56
CA ASP A 139 -2.14 -1.44 23.07
C ASP A 139 -2.96 -0.88 21.90
N VAL A 140 -2.69 -1.39 20.69
CA VAL A 140 -3.40 -0.98 19.47
C VAL A 140 -4.73 -1.74 19.41
N ARG A 141 -5.84 -1.00 19.33
CA ARG A 141 -7.20 -1.53 19.35
C ARG A 141 -7.84 -1.58 17.97
N VAL A 142 -7.56 -0.58 17.15
CA VAL A 142 -8.06 -0.48 15.77
C VAL A 142 -6.96 0.02 14.86
N VAL A 143 -6.87 -0.56 13.68
CA VAL A 143 -6.02 -0.09 12.59
C VAL A 143 -6.93 0.30 11.43
N GLY A 144 -6.68 1.45 10.79
CA GLY A 144 -7.58 1.84 9.74
C GLY A 144 -7.13 2.99 8.86
N LYS A 145 -8.00 3.31 7.92
CA LYS A 145 -7.81 4.36 6.93
C LYS A 145 -9.04 5.26 6.77
N GLY A 146 -8.82 6.44 6.24
CA GLY A 146 -9.89 7.30 5.74
C GLY A 146 -10.38 6.83 4.36
N LYS A 147 -11.68 7.02 4.08
CA LYS A 147 -12.28 6.78 2.77
C LYS A 147 -12.81 8.09 2.19
N ASN A 148 -12.42 8.40 0.95
CA ASN A 148 -12.81 9.64 0.27
C ASN A 148 -14.19 9.58 -0.38
N ASN A 149 -14.54 8.41 -0.90
CA ASN A 149 -15.72 8.22 -1.71
C ASN A 149 -16.75 7.45 -0.90
N LYS A 150 -17.99 7.94 -0.89
CA LYS A 150 -19.11 7.15 -0.38
C LYS A 150 -19.21 5.85 -1.18
N LEU A 151 -19.52 4.75 -0.49
CA LEU A 151 -19.73 3.45 -1.14
C LEU A 151 -20.94 3.52 -2.09
N ASP A 152 -20.74 3.03 -3.29
CA ASP A 152 -21.77 2.90 -4.34
C ASP A 152 -21.66 1.47 -4.91
N TYR A 153 -22.48 0.59 -4.35
CA TYR A 153 -22.47 -0.84 -4.71
C TYR A 153 -23.06 -1.13 -6.11
N ASP A 154 -23.77 -0.18 -6.70
CA ASP A 154 -24.34 -0.30 -8.05
C ASP A 154 -23.37 0.21 -9.14
N CYS A 155 -22.24 0.76 -8.72
CA CYS A 155 -21.22 1.27 -9.61
C CYS A 155 -20.55 0.14 -10.41
N ASN A 156 -20.37 0.38 -11.70
CA ASN A 156 -19.68 -0.55 -12.61
C ASN A 156 -18.86 0.26 -13.65
N PRO A 157 -18.00 -0.39 -14.47
CA PRO A 157 -17.16 0.32 -15.44
C PRO A 157 -17.93 1.22 -16.42
N ASP A 158 -19.14 0.87 -16.81
CA ASP A 158 -19.94 1.65 -17.74
C ASP A 158 -20.47 2.92 -17.07
N THR A 159 -20.94 2.82 -15.81
CA THR A 159 -21.49 3.97 -15.06
C THR A 159 -20.43 5.01 -14.70
N VAL A 160 -19.15 4.67 -14.70
CA VAL A 160 -18.03 5.58 -14.38
C VAL A 160 -17.17 5.95 -15.59
N ALA A 161 -17.54 5.53 -16.80
CA ALA A 161 -16.72 5.70 -18.00
C ALA A 161 -16.34 7.17 -18.25
N GLU A 162 -17.30 8.10 -18.12
CA GLU A 162 -17.02 9.54 -18.29
C GLU A 162 -16.08 10.11 -17.22
N GLU A 163 -16.25 9.69 -15.97
CA GLU A 163 -15.38 10.12 -14.88
C GLU A 163 -13.97 9.58 -15.07
N ALA A 164 -13.85 8.32 -15.46
CA ALA A 164 -12.58 7.68 -15.75
C ALA A 164 -11.83 8.41 -16.90
N ALA A 165 -12.53 8.74 -17.98
CA ALA A 165 -11.95 9.48 -19.10
C ALA A 165 -11.45 10.88 -18.66
N ARG A 166 -12.22 11.60 -17.85
CA ARG A 166 -11.80 12.91 -17.31
C ARG A 166 -10.54 12.82 -16.43
N ARG A 167 -10.38 11.73 -15.70
CA ARG A 167 -9.24 11.49 -14.80
C ARG A 167 -8.04 10.84 -15.50
N GLY A 168 -8.18 10.43 -16.77
CA GLY A 168 -7.16 9.67 -17.49
C GLY A 168 -6.88 8.30 -16.85
N ALA A 169 -7.89 7.70 -16.22
CA ALA A 169 -7.82 6.43 -15.52
C ALA A 169 -8.67 5.35 -16.20
N ALA A 170 -8.34 4.09 -15.95
CA ALA A 170 -9.16 2.98 -16.45
C ALA A 170 -10.51 2.89 -15.70
N PRO A 171 -11.64 2.64 -16.40
CA PRO A 171 -12.95 2.57 -15.75
C PRO A 171 -13.03 1.55 -14.60
N HIS A 172 -12.43 0.37 -14.73
CA HIS A 172 -12.42 -0.63 -13.67
C HIS A 172 -11.71 -0.14 -12.39
N MET A 173 -10.68 0.70 -12.52
CA MET A 173 -9.98 1.30 -11.37
C MET A 173 -10.88 2.28 -10.63
N ILE A 174 -11.58 3.18 -11.35
CA ILE A 174 -12.54 4.11 -10.73
C ILE A 174 -13.70 3.34 -10.07
N THR A 175 -14.17 2.27 -10.72
CA THR A 175 -15.19 1.38 -10.14
C THR A 175 -14.71 0.84 -8.79
N SER A 176 -13.51 0.26 -8.73
CA SER A 176 -12.96 -0.35 -7.51
C SER A 176 -12.84 0.63 -6.33
N PHE A 177 -12.62 1.91 -6.62
CA PHE A 177 -12.61 2.96 -5.60
C PHE A 177 -14.01 3.26 -5.06
N LYS A 178 -15.04 3.22 -5.91
CA LYS A 178 -16.40 3.60 -5.55
C LYS A 178 -17.19 2.45 -4.93
N GLU A 179 -17.11 1.24 -5.50
CA GLU A 179 -17.85 0.09 -4.97
C GLU A 179 -17.20 -0.56 -3.74
N GLY A 180 -15.94 -0.21 -3.44
CA GLY A 180 -15.26 -0.56 -2.20
C GLY A 180 -14.20 -1.65 -2.30
N THR A 181 -14.02 -2.31 -3.45
CA THR A 181 -13.01 -3.38 -3.62
C THR A 181 -11.61 -2.89 -3.21
N LYS A 182 -11.18 -1.71 -3.69
CA LYS A 182 -9.86 -1.16 -3.32
C LYS A 182 -9.72 -0.98 -1.81
N THR A 183 -10.74 -0.44 -1.14
CA THR A 183 -10.74 -0.29 0.32
C THR A 183 -10.64 -1.65 1.02
N MET A 184 -11.35 -2.67 0.53
CA MET A 184 -11.29 -4.02 1.13
C MET A 184 -9.93 -4.70 0.91
N VAL A 185 -9.29 -4.48 -0.26
CA VAL A 185 -7.91 -4.95 -0.52
C VAL A 185 -6.94 -4.34 0.48
N GLU A 186 -6.98 -3.05 0.67
CA GLU A 186 -6.11 -2.34 1.63
C GLU A 186 -6.36 -2.80 3.08
N MET A 187 -7.63 -2.99 3.48
CA MET A 187 -7.95 -3.54 4.79
C MET A 187 -7.45 -4.98 4.96
N ALA A 188 -7.54 -5.81 3.93
CA ALA A 188 -7.02 -7.17 3.98
C ALA A 188 -5.48 -7.20 4.14
N LEU A 189 -4.77 -6.28 3.49
CA LEU A 189 -3.33 -6.11 3.70
C LEU A 189 -3.00 -5.69 5.15
N MET A 190 -3.76 -4.76 5.72
CA MET A 190 -3.63 -4.39 7.13
C MET A 190 -3.90 -5.58 8.06
N CYS A 191 -4.90 -6.41 7.75
CA CYS A 191 -5.18 -7.64 8.49
C CYS A 191 -4.00 -8.62 8.42
N ASN A 192 -3.44 -8.84 7.23
CA ASN A 192 -2.30 -9.73 7.02
C ASN A 192 -1.04 -9.24 7.77
N ALA A 193 -0.83 -7.93 7.82
CA ALA A 193 0.34 -7.34 8.47
C ALA A 193 0.25 -7.33 10.01
N THR A 194 -0.94 -7.15 10.58
CA THR A 194 -1.15 -6.97 12.02
C THR A 194 -1.69 -8.20 12.74
N GLY A 195 -2.28 -9.15 11.99
CA GLY A 195 -3.06 -10.25 12.55
C GLY A 195 -4.45 -9.84 13.04
N PHE A 196 -4.85 -8.58 12.86
CA PHE A 196 -6.18 -8.10 13.18
C PHE A 196 -7.19 -8.58 12.14
N VAL A 197 -8.47 -8.52 12.47
CA VAL A 197 -9.56 -8.96 11.60
C VAL A 197 -10.64 -7.88 11.49
N PRO A 198 -11.48 -7.86 10.45
CA PRO A 198 -12.65 -6.98 10.46
C PRO A 198 -13.65 -7.43 11.53
N ASP A 199 -14.22 -6.49 12.29
CA ASP A 199 -15.22 -6.79 13.34
C ASP A 199 -16.54 -7.33 12.75
N VAL A 200 -16.89 -6.83 11.57
CA VAL A 200 -18.05 -7.27 10.78
C VAL A 200 -17.63 -7.38 9.31
N ARG A 201 -18.37 -8.18 8.54
CA ARG A 201 -18.10 -8.31 7.10
C ARG A 201 -18.18 -6.93 6.42
N GLY A 202 -17.10 -6.53 5.75
CA GLY A 202 -16.99 -5.26 5.04
C GLY A 202 -16.64 -4.05 5.93
N GLY A 203 -16.39 -4.27 7.23
CA GLY A 203 -16.15 -3.19 8.19
C GLY A 203 -17.41 -2.40 8.57
N HIS A 204 -17.31 -1.54 9.57
CA HIS A 204 -18.42 -0.65 9.98
C HIS A 204 -18.50 0.59 9.08
N GLY A 205 -17.35 1.11 8.65
CA GLY A 205 -17.29 2.27 7.77
C GLY A 205 -17.96 3.51 8.36
N ILE A 206 -17.66 3.82 9.61
CA ILE A 206 -18.31 4.93 10.34
C ILE A 206 -18.08 6.28 9.67
N GLU A 207 -19.03 7.20 9.85
CA GLU A 207 -18.83 8.62 9.56
C GLU A 207 -18.34 9.32 10.83
N ALA A 208 -17.15 9.93 10.77
CA ALA A 208 -16.53 10.59 11.92
C ALA A 208 -15.48 11.61 11.50
N ASN A 209 -15.29 12.63 12.34
CA ASN A 209 -14.06 13.40 12.33
C ASN A 209 -12.99 12.74 13.23
N VAL A 210 -11.73 13.19 13.13
CA VAL A 210 -10.59 12.58 13.84
C VAL A 210 -10.84 12.47 15.35
N LYS A 211 -11.46 13.47 15.98
CA LYS A 211 -11.67 13.51 17.43
C LYS A 211 -12.76 12.51 17.90
N GLU A 212 -13.68 12.15 17.02
CA GLU A 212 -14.79 11.22 17.34
C GLU A 212 -14.39 9.76 17.19
N VAL A 213 -13.36 9.46 16.37
CA VAL A 213 -12.94 8.09 16.05
C VAL A 213 -12.67 7.24 17.30
N PRO A 214 -11.92 7.70 18.34
CA PRO A 214 -11.63 6.87 19.50
C PRO A 214 -12.87 6.41 20.28
N GLN A 215 -13.87 7.26 20.36
CA GLN A 215 -15.14 6.94 21.04
C GLN A 215 -16.03 6.04 20.18
N LYS A 216 -16.17 6.35 18.89
CA LYS A 216 -17.01 5.57 17.98
C LYS A 216 -16.46 4.15 17.78
N TYR A 217 -15.13 4.01 17.72
CA TYR A 217 -14.43 2.72 17.70
C TYR A 217 -14.09 2.22 19.11
N SER A 218 -15.01 2.35 20.06
CA SER A 218 -15.00 1.62 21.31
C SER A 218 -15.99 0.46 21.25
N LEU A 219 -15.98 -0.40 22.29
CA LEU A 219 -16.91 -1.52 22.38
C LEU A 219 -18.37 -1.02 22.51
N LYS A 220 -19.31 -1.82 22.06
CA LYS A 220 -20.76 -1.52 22.20
C LYS A 220 -21.16 -1.25 23.65
N GLU A 221 -20.60 -1.99 24.59
CA GLU A 221 -20.82 -1.79 26.03
C GLU A 221 -20.22 -0.49 26.55
N GLU A 222 -19.26 0.10 25.85
CA GLU A 222 -18.64 1.40 26.12
C GLU A 222 -19.30 2.55 25.32
N GLY A 223 -20.35 2.25 24.54
CA GLY A 223 -21.09 3.21 23.73
C GLY A 223 -20.58 3.37 22.30
N GLY A 224 -19.67 2.54 21.84
CA GLY A 224 -19.17 2.49 20.46
C GLY A 224 -19.88 1.48 19.57
N VAL A 225 -19.24 1.11 18.46
CA VAL A 225 -19.81 0.19 17.45
C VAL A 225 -19.19 -1.21 17.47
N LEU A 226 -18.05 -1.40 18.14
CA LEU A 226 -17.26 -2.63 18.04
C LEU A 226 -17.82 -3.76 18.93
N ASN A 227 -17.72 -4.99 18.43
CA ASN A 227 -17.93 -6.19 19.24
C ASN A 227 -16.62 -6.60 19.94
N ASN A 228 -15.47 -6.38 19.29
CA ASN A 228 -14.15 -6.73 19.81
C ASN A 228 -13.11 -5.66 19.45
N TYR A 229 -12.02 -5.60 20.21
CA TYR A 229 -10.81 -4.89 19.81
C TYR A 229 -9.87 -5.80 18.99
N GLY A 230 -8.84 -5.24 18.39
CA GLY A 230 -7.95 -5.94 17.46
C GLY A 230 -8.55 -6.02 16.05
N VAL A 231 -9.11 -4.91 15.59
CA VAL A 231 -9.88 -4.86 14.34
C VAL A 231 -9.27 -3.91 13.31
N VAL A 232 -9.56 -4.18 12.03
CA VAL A 232 -9.27 -3.29 10.91
C VAL A 232 -10.58 -2.71 10.40
N ASP A 233 -10.63 -1.38 10.20
CA ASP A 233 -11.83 -0.70 9.70
C ASP A 233 -11.47 0.58 8.91
N PHE A 234 -12.47 1.27 8.35
CA PHE A 234 -12.28 2.53 7.64
C PHE A 234 -13.28 3.59 8.11
N VAL A 235 -12.92 4.86 7.93
CA VAL A 235 -13.70 6.01 8.36
C VAL A 235 -14.00 6.92 7.19
N ASN A 236 -15.26 7.25 6.99
CA ASN A 236 -15.68 8.33 6.08
C ASN A 236 -15.52 9.68 6.80
N GLY A 237 -14.84 10.64 6.14
CA GLY A 237 -14.66 11.99 6.68
C GLY A 237 -13.25 12.35 7.15
N ILE A 238 -12.30 11.39 7.17
CA ILE A 238 -10.90 11.66 7.57
C ILE A 238 -9.88 11.33 6.49
N ALA A 239 -10.32 11.12 5.25
CA ALA A 239 -9.41 10.89 4.14
C ALA A 239 -8.67 12.19 3.72
N PRO A 240 -7.47 12.06 3.16
CA PRO A 240 -6.72 10.85 2.80
C PRO A 240 -5.78 10.36 3.91
N GLY A 241 -6.23 10.00 5.04
CA GLY A 241 -5.35 9.64 6.16
C GLY A 241 -5.45 8.17 6.58
N VAL A 242 -4.50 7.79 7.42
CA VAL A 242 -4.46 6.50 8.10
C VAL A 242 -4.39 6.71 9.62
N PHE A 243 -4.88 5.76 10.39
CA PHE A 243 -4.95 5.89 11.84
C PHE A 243 -4.78 4.57 12.58
N VAL A 244 -4.37 4.67 13.83
CA VAL A 244 -4.54 3.61 14.83
C VAL A 244 -5.26 4.17 16.06
N VAL A 245 -6.20 3.40 16.61
CA VAL A 245 -6.79 3.69 17.92
C VAL A 245 -6.00 2.90 18.95
N VAL A 246 -5.52 3.60 19.97
CA VAL A 246 -4.62 3.05 20.98
C VAL A 246 -5.14 3.30 22.39
N THR A 247 -4.69 2.47 23.32
CA THR A 247 -4.83 2.73 24.77
C THR A 247 -3.53 2.34 25.48
N HIS A 248 -3.43 2.63 26.77
CA HIS A 248 -2.33 2.14 27.58
C HIS A 248 -2.86 1.63 28.93
N LYS A 249 -2.29 0.53 29.45
CA LYS A 249 -2.71 -0.08 30.71
C LYS A 249 -2.41 0.78 31.94
N LEU A 250 -1.31 1.55 31.91
CA LEU A 250 -0.91 2.44 32.98
C LEU A 250 -1.75 3.72 32.96
N LYS A 251 -2.34 4.06 34.10
CA LYS A 251 -3.14 5.28 34.24
C LYS A 251 -2.31 6.53 34.00
N GLU A 252 -1.08 6.55 34.49
CA GLU A 252 -0.16 7.66 34.35
C GLU A 252 0.12 8.03 32.92
N VAL A 253 0.23 7.03 32.01
CA VAL A 253 0.38 7.27 30.59
C VAL A 253 -0.90 7.86 29.99
N ARG A 254 -2.08 7.37 30.41
CA ARG A 254 -3.35 7.95 29.95
C ARG A 254 -3.55 9.38 30.45
N ASP A 255 -3.17 9.68 31.70
CA ASP A 255 -3.22 11.03 32.24
C ASP A 255 -2.31 11.97 31.43
N GLU A 256 -1.12 11.50 31.03
CA GLU A 256 -0.22 12.27 30.15
C GLU A 256 -0.82 12.52 28.75
N MET A 257 -1.48 11.51 28.16
CA MET A 257 -2.17 11.67 26.87
C MET A 257 -3.29 12.72 26.97
N GLU A 258 -4.04 12.74 28.07
CA GLU A 258 -5.08 13.75 28.31
C GLU A 258 -4.46 15.14 28.50
N TYR A 259 -3.37 15.25 29.27
CA TYR A 259 -2.61 16.49 29.44
C TYR A 259 -2.11 17.03 28.09
N LEU A 260 -1.65 16.16 27.19
CA LEU A 260 -1.23 16.51 25.82
C LEU A 260 -2.40 16.78 24.87
N SER A 261 -3.64 16.86 25.39
CA SER A 261 -4.85 17.14 24.61
C SER A 261 -5.19 16.09 23.54
N MET A 262 -4.78 14.84 23.76
CA MET A 262 -5.08 13.72 22.85
C MET A 262 -6.53 13.21 23.00
N GLY A 263 -7.31 13.75 23.92
CA GLY A 263 -8.70 13.40 24.21
C GLY A 263 -8.90 12.88 25.62
N PRO A 264 -10.16 12.61 26.04
CA PRO A 264 -10.49 12.24 27.42
C PRO A 264 -10.19 10.77 27.76
N GLY A 265 -9.64 10.00 26.78
CA GLY A 265 -9.38 8.57 26.98
C GLY A 265 -10.67 7.72 27.20
N PRO A 266 -10.53 6.42 27.52
CA PRO A 266 -9.25 5.67 27.59
C PRO A 266 -8.64 5.33 26.23
N ASN A 267 -9.35 5.59 25.13
CA ASN A 267 -8.92 5.39 23.76
C ASN A 267 -8.44 6.71 23.16
N TYR A 268 -7.35 6.65 22.41
CA TYR A 268 -6.74 7.80 21.74
C TYR A 268 -6.50 7.46 20.29
N ILE A 269 -6.39 8.47 19.42
CA ILE A 269 -6.06 8.27 18.01
C ILE A 269 -4.66 8.80 17.70
N LEU A 270 -3.85 7.97 17.05
CA LEU A 270 -2.68 8.45 16.31
C LEU A 270 -3.08 8.49 14.84
N TYR A 271 -2.96 9.66 14.23
CA TYR A 271 -3.48 9.93 12.90
C TYR A 271 -2.44 10.60 12.02
N ARG A 272 -2.24 10.04 10.84
CA ARG A 272 -1.44 10.64 9.78
C ARG A 272 -2.40 11.14 8.70
N PRO A 273 -2.51 12.48 8.48
CA PRO A 273 -3.53 13.07 7.60
C PRO A 273 -3.25 12.91 6.10
N TYR A 274 -2.21 12.19 5.71
CA TYR A 274 -1.79 12.00 4.33
C TYR A 274 -1.10 10.65 4.14
N HIS A 275 -1.10 10.19 2.90
CA HIS A 275 -0.22 9.18 2.36
C HIS A 275 0.17 9.63 0.94
N LEU A 276 1.39 9.38 0.51
CA LEU A 276 1.92 9.97 -0.73
C LEU A 276 2.06 8.95 -1.87
N CYS A 277 1.43 7.79 -1.73
CA CYS A 277 1.40 6.71 -2.74
C CYS A 277 2.80 6.41 -3.31
N SER A 278 2.95 6.53 -4.63
CA SER A 278 4.20 6.25 -5.33
C SER A 278 5.39 7.13 -4.94
N LEU A 279 5.16 8.29 -4.30
CA LEU A 279 6.24 9.18 -3.85
C LEU A 279 6.99 8.63 -2.63
N GLU A 280 6.34 7.74 -1.85
CA GLU A 280 6.94 7.06 -0.70
C GLU A 280 7.32 5.60 -1.02
N THR A 281 7.11 5.15 -2.23
CA THR A 281 7.57 3.85 -2.71
C THR A 281 9.03 4.02 -3.08
N PRO A 282 9.78 3.30 -2.71
CA PRO A 282 10.75 2.58 -2.03
C PRO A 282 11.43 3.26 -0.86
#